data_bea79730faaa01704a5f9dcbc5a94c56
#
_entry.id   bea79730faaa01704a5f9dcbc5a94c56
#
_cell.length_a   1.000
_cell.length_b   1.000
_cell.length_c   1.000
_cell.angle_alpha   90.00
_cell.angle_beta   90.00
_cell.angle_gamma   90.00
#
_symmetry.space_group_name_H-M   'P 1'
#
loop_
_entity.id
_entity.type
_entity.pdbx_description
1 polymer ?
#
loop_
_entity_poly.entity_id
_entity_poly.type
_entity_poly.pdbx_seq_one_letter_code
_entity_poly.pdbx_strand_id
1 'polypeptide(L)'
;MKSLPFALGLLLVASPLHADTQPATSKVVVKPVLSTTVTSSGQPIVLPQKDAQVIVSTYEIPPGVVLPKHKHPFPRYGYVQAGTIEVTNLDIGKTEIFRTGDFIVEAVDQWHFGANKGSQPVKLLVIDMVEKGAVNTVLQK
;
A
#
# COMPACT_ATOMS: atom_id res chain seq x y z
N MET A 1 -43.51 13.98 83.34
CA MET A 1 -43.74 13.24 82.08
C MET A 1 -42.96 13.90 80.96
N LYS A 2 -41.84 13.28 80.55
CA LYS A 2 -40.93 13.80 79.48
C LYS A 2 -41.00 12.82 78.31
N SER A 3 -41.58 13.22 77.23
CA SER A 3 -41.66 12.49 75.96
C SER A 3 -40.33 12.64 75.19
N LEU A 4 -39.73 11.49 74.82
CA LEU A 4 -38.55 11.38 73.97
C LEU A 4 -39.02 11.28 72.52
N PRO A 5 -38.38 12.00 71.53
CA PRO A 5 -38.67 11.77 70.16
C PRO A 5 -37.85 10.63 69.59
N PHE A 6 -38.50 9.76 68.83
CA PHE A 6 -37.94 8.66 68.06
C PHE A 6 -37.37 9.23 66.78
N ALA A 7 -36.04 9.13 66.58
CA ALA A 7 -35.41 9.50 65.31
C ALA A 7 -35.37 8.29 64.41
N LEU A 8 -36.11 8.37 63.30
CA LEU A 8 -36.13 7.36 62.22
C LEU A 8 -34.96 7.62 61.28
N GLY A 9 -33.91 6.83 61.37
CA GLY A 9 -32.76 6.91 60.46
C GLY A 9 -33.06 6.25 59.14
N LEU A 10 -33.03 7.06 58.06
CA LEU A 10 -33.16 6.61 56.68
C LEU A 10 -31.81 6.09 56.16
N LEU A 11 -31.65 4.76 56.02
CA LEU A 11 -30.48 4.15 55.40
C LEU A 11 -30.57 4.29 53.89
N LEU A 12 -29.76 5.19 53.27
CA LEU A 12 -29.57 5.21 51.83
C LEU A 12 -28.61 4.06 51.44
N VAL A 13 -29.15 3.04 50.78
CA VAL A 13 -28.36 2.00 50.13
C VAL A 13 -27.94 2.50 48.76
N ALA A 14 -26.68 2.90 48.61
CA ALA A 14 -26.10 3.24 47.33
C ALA A 14 -25.77 1.93 46.56
N SER A 15 -26.54 1.64 45.51
CA SER A 15 -26.21 0.55 44.59
C SER A 15 -25.03 0.97 43.69
N PRO A 16 -23.99 0.14 43.59
CA PRO A 16 -22.91 0.44 42.62
C PRO A 16 -23.42 0.30 41.21
N LEU A 17 -23.34 1.38 40.41
CA LEU A 17 -23.48 1.32 38.96
C LEU A 17 -22.30 0.50 38.40
N HIS A 18 -22.57 -0.75 38.01
CA HIS A 18 -21.66 -1.53 37.19
C HIS A 18 -21.76 -0.98 35.78
N ALA A 19 -20.73 -0.24 35.34
CA ALA A 19 -20.57 0.09 33.93
C ALA A 19 -20.26 -1.23 33.21
N ASP A 20 -21.21 -1.71 32.44
CA ASP A 20 -21.05 -2.88 31.58
C ASP A 20 -20.15 -2.46 30.40
N THR A 21 -18.82 -2.65 30.55
CA THR A 21 -17.83 -2.45 29.48
C THR A 21 -17.91 -3.63 28.54
N GLN A 22 -18.92 -3.63 27.67
CA GLN A 22 -18.99 -4.57 26.56
C GLN A 22 -17.78 -4.32 25.63
N PRO A 23 -16.92 -5.32 25.37
CA PRO A 23 -15.77 -5.14 24.49
C PRO A 23 -16.28 -4.77 23.09
N ALA A 24 -15.80 -3.65 22.58
CA ALA A 24 -16.11 -3.23 21.22
C ALA A 24 -15.63 -4.33 20.27
N THR A 25 -16.56 -5.04 19.63
CA THR A 25 -16.25 -6.00 18.55
C THR A 25 -15.79 -5.21 17.34
N SER A 26 -14.48 -4.94 17.25
CA SER A 26 -13.88 -4.31 16.07
C SER A 26 -14.01 -5.28 14.90
N LYS A 27 -14.82 -4.89 13.90
CA LYS A 27 -14.95 -5.66 12.67
C LYS A 27 -13.73 -5.41 11.79
N VAL A 28 -13.17 -6.47 11.19
CA VAL A 28 -12.15 -6.34 10.15
C VAL A 28 -12.77 -5.63 8.96
N VAL A 29 -12.11 -4.57 8.49
CA VAL A 29 -12.50 -3.82 7.30
C VAL A 29 -11.53 -4.15 6.18
N VAL A 30 -12.02 -4.73 5.09
CA VAL A 30 -11.24 -5.03 3.88
C VAL A 30 -11.63 -4.04 2.79
N LYS A 31 -10.65 -3.29 2.28
CA LYS A 31 -10.83 -2.37 1.16
C LYS A 31 -9.91 -2.81 0.02
N PRO A 32 -10.45 -3.20 -1.15
CA PRO A 32 -9.62 -3.49 -2.32
C PRO A 32 -8.86 -2.23 -2.75
N VAL A 33 -7.57 -2.36 -3.08
CA VAL A 33 -6.75 -1.27 -3.64
C VAL A 33 -6.80 -1.32 -5.16
N LEU A 34 -6.65 -2.52 -5.75
CA LEU A 34 -6.68 -2.74 -7.19
C LEU A 34 -7.21 -4.15 -7.49
N SER A 35 -7.92 -4.30 -8.61
CA SER A 35 -8.23 -5.59 -9.22
C SER A 35 -8.09 -5.42 -10.73
N THR A 36 -7.14 -6.14 -11.35
CA THR A 36 -6.85 -6.04 -12.78
C THR A 36 -6.30 -7.36 -13.31
N THR A 37 -6.48 -7.59 -14.60
CA THR A 37 -5.89 -8.70 -15.34
C THR A 37 -4.85 -8.23 -16.36
N VAL A 38 -4.60 -6.90 -16.40
CA VAL A 38 -3.68 -6.27 -17.33
C VAL A 38 -2.70 -5.34 -16.61
N THR A 39 -1.56 -5.08 -17.26
CA THR A 39 -0.56 -4.10 -16.84
C THR A 39 -1.05 -2.67 -17.09
N SER A 40 -0.31 -1.66 -16.64
CA SER A 40 -0.56 -0.23 -16.90
C SER A 40 -0.58 0.11 -18.40
N SER A 41 0.08 -0.70 -19.24
CA SER A 41 0.07 -0.55 -20.70
C SER A 41 -1.00 -1.40 -21.41
N GLY A 42 -1.83 -2.14 -20.65
CA GLY A 42 -2.90 -2.99 -21.21
C GLY A 42 -2.46 -4.38 -21.65
N GLN A 43 -1.23 -4.80 -21.38
CA GLN A 43 -0.77 -6.17 -21.66
C GLN A 43 -1.40 -7.15 -20.66
N PRO A 44 -1.80 -8.37 -21.08
CA PRO A 44 -2.20 -9.41 -20.13
C PRO A 44 -1.10 -9.72 -19.12
N ILE A 45 -1.48 -9.93 -17.85
CA ILE A 45 -0.54 -10.35 -16.81
C ILE A 45 -0.21 -11.83 -17.05
N VAL A 46 1.07 -12.12 -17.27
CA VAL A 46 1.60 -13.49 -17.42
C VAL A 46 2.64 -13.72 -16.33
N LEU A 47 2.39 -14.71 -15.48
CA LEU A 47 3.32 -15.07 -14.39
C LEU A 47 4.47 -15.94 -14.91
N PRO A 48 5.62 -15.97 -14.23
CA PRO A 48 6.72 -16.89 -14.55
C PRO A 48 6.22 -18.34 -14.59
N GLN A 49 6.60 -19.07 -15.62
CA GLN A 49 6.13 -20.44 -15.86
C GLN A 49 7.04 -21.52 -15.25
N LYS A 50 8.25 -21.14 -14.84
CA LYS A 50 9.25 -22.04 -14.25
C LYS A 50 9.88 -21.42 -13.03
N ASP A 51 10.09 -22.24 -12.01
CA ASP A 51 10.88 -21.90 -10.81
C ASP A 51 10.64 -20.47 -10.32
N ALA A 52 9.37 -20.08 -10.14
CA ALA A 52 8.99 -18.72 -9.79
C ALA A 52 9.66 -18.27 -8.48
N GLN A 53 10.26 -17.11 -8.51
CA GLN A 53 10.88 -16.44 -7.37
C GLN A 53 10.23 -15.08 -7.16
N VAL A 54 9.90 -14.76 -5.91
CA VAL A 54 9.43 -13.43 -5.50
C VAL A 54 10.61 -12.69 -4.87
N ILE A 55 10.88 -11.47 -5.36
CA ILE A 55 11.87 -10.57 -4.80
C ILE A 55 11.14 -9.32 -4.33
N VAL A 56 11.32 -8.94 -3.07
CA VAL A 56 10.71 -7.74 -2.50
C VAL A 56 11.79 -6.75 -2.13
N SER A 57 11.62 -5.49 -2.58
CA SER A 57 12.57 -4.41 -2.35
C SER A 57 11.85 -3.13 -1.96
N THR A 58 12.54 -2.26 -1.26
CA THR A 58 12.07 -0.89 -1.01
C THR A 58 12.93 0.09 -1.80
N TYR A 59 12.28 1.07 -2.44
CA TYR A 59 12.95 2.16 -3.13
C TYR A 59 12.64 3.48 -2.42
N GLU A 60 13.65 4.31 -2.26
CA GLU A 60 13.49 5.70 -1.86
C GLU A 60 14.08 6.58 -2.96
N ILE A 61 13.22 7.38 -3.60
CA ILE A 61 13.57 8.23 -4.73
C ILE A 61 13.49 9.69 -4.28
N PRO A 62 14.64 10.37 -4.11
CA PRO A 62 14.66 11.77 -3.70
C PRO A 62 13.92 12.69 -4.66
N PRO A 63 13.50 13.89 -4.20
CA PRO A 63 12.93 14.92 -5.06
C PRO A 63 13.84 15.25 -6.25
N GLY A 64 13.24 15.42 -7.43
CA GLY A 64 13.94 15.79 -8.67
C GLY A 64 14.66 14.63 -9.36
N VAL A 65 14.73 13.44 -8.78
CA VAL A 65 15.42 12.30 -9.39
C VAL A 65 14.57 11.71 -10.52
N VAL A 66 15.23 11.47 -11.64
CA VAL A 66 14.73 10.70 -12.79
C VAL A 66 15.49 9.39 -12.85
N LEU A 67 14.77 8.28 -12.82
CA LEU A 67 15.38 6.95 -12.93
C LEU A 67 15.89 6.73 -14.37
N PRO A 68 16.96 5.94 -14.56
CA PRO A 68 17.41 5.54 -15.89
C PRO A 68 16.29 4.89 -16.68
N LYS A 69 16.30 5.04 -18.00
CA LYS A 69 15.41 4.31 -18.90
C LYS A 69 15.70 2.82 -18.81
N HIS A 70 14.68 2.04 -18.57
CA HIS A 70 14.80 0.60 -18.34
C HIS A 70 13.53 -0.14 -18.73
N LYS A 71 13.60 -1.46 -18.71
CA LYS A 71 12.46 -2.36 -18.91
C LYS A 71 12.56 -3.58 -18.00
N HIS A 72 11.44 -4.25 -17.80
CA HIS A 72 11.32 -5.44 -16.97
C HIS A 72 10.90 -6.64 -17.83
N PRO A 73 11.78 -7.66 -18.01
CA PRO A 73 11.41 -8.89 -18.72
C PRO A 73 10.31 -9.71 -18.03
N PHE A 74 10.13 -9.53 -16.73
CA PHE A 74 9.14 -10.25 -15.90
C PHE A 74 8.22 -9.28 -15.18
N PRO A 75 7.08 -9.75 -14.66
CA PRO A 75 6.15 -8.92 -13.92
C PRO A 75 6.81 -8.21 -12.73
N ARG A 76 6.57 -6.91 -12.65
CA ARG A 76 6.91 -6.05 -11.50
C ARG A 76 5.70 -5.31 -11.04
N TYR A 77 5.56 -5.24 -9.73
CA TYR A 77 4.50 -4.51 -9.05
C TYR A 77 5.11 -3.48 -8.12
N GLY A 78 4.50 -2.30 -8.05
CA GLY A 78 4.90 -1.24 -7.14
C GLY A 78 3.72 -0.78 -6.27
N TYR A 79 3.93 -0.63 -4.97
CA TYR A 79 2.97 0.04 -4.09
C TYR A 79 3.58 1.35 -3.62
N VAL A 80 2.89 2.46 -3.87
CA VAL A 80 3.35 3.79 -3.46
C VAL A 80 3.04 3.99 -1.98
N GLN A 81 4.06 3.84 -1.14
CA GLN A 81 3.96 4.01 0.31
C GLN A 81 3.93 5.48 0.71
N ALA A 82 4.66 6.34 -0.05
CA ALA A 82 4.68 7.79 0.17
C ALA A 82 5.06 8.53 -1.11
N GLY A 83 4.60 9.77 -1.25
CA GLY A 83 4.94 10.67 -2.35
C GLY A 83 4.11 10.45 -3.61
N THR A 84 4.64 10.94 -4.73
CA THR A 84 4.02 10.86 -6.06
C THR A 84 5.10 10.57 -7.09
N ILE A 85 4.91 9.52 -7.90
CA ILE A 85 5.81 9.16 -8.99
C ILE A 85 5.11 9.32 -10.34
N GLU A 86 5.80 9.88 -11.32
CA GLU A 86 5.40 9.82 -12.73
C GLU A 86 6.14 8.67 -13.41
N VAL A 87 5.41 7.82 -14.11
CA VAL A 87 5.97 6.73 -14.93
C VAL A 87 5.66 7.01 -16.39
N THR A 88 6.70 7.18 -17.20
CA THR A 88 6.56 7.39 -18.65
C THR A 88 6.97 6.12 -19.39
N ASN A 89 6.01 5.52 -20.08
CA ASN A 89 6.23 4.42 -20.99
C ASN A 89 6.57 4.99 -22.38
N LEU A 90 7.78 4.72 -22.86
CA LEU A 90 8.31 5.27 -24.10
C LEU A 90 7.78 4.57 -25.35
N ASP A 91 7.45 3.28 -25.24
CA ASP A 91 7.02 2.46 -26.36
C ASP A 91 5.59 2.83 -26.82
N ILE A 92 4.77 3.29 -25.89
CA ILE A 92 3.38 3.72 -26.18
C ILE A 92 3.17 5.23 -26.00
N GLY A 93 4.20 5.97 -25.58
CA GLY A 93 4.12 7.42 -25.40
C GLY A 93 3.18 7.88 -24.27
N LYS A 94 2.96 7.05 -23.24
CA LYS A 94 2.02 7.31 -22.14
C LYS A 94 2.75 7.67 -20.87
N THR A 95 2.28 8.72 -20.17
CA THR A 95 2.72 9.07 -18.82
C THR A 95 1.56 8.91 -17.85
N GLU A 96 1.81 8.22 -16.75
CA GLU A 96 0.85 8.01 -15.65
C GLU A 96 1.44 8.53 -14.34
N ILE A 97 0.54 9.01 -13.47
CA ILE A 97 0.91 9.56 -12.17
C ILE A 97 0.33 8.67 -11.08
N PHE A 98 1.21 8.13 -10.23
CA PHE A 98 0.82 7.30 -9.09
C PHE A 98 1.14 8.02 -7.78
N ARG A 99 0.19 7.99 -6.85
CA ARG A 99 0.24 8.67 -5.55
C ARG A 99 0.26 7.67 -4.40
N THR A 100 0.55 8.14 -3.21
CA THR A 100 0.45 7.33 -1.99
C THR A 100 -0.86 6.54 -1.95
N GLY A 101 -0.76 5.23 -1.80
CA GLY A 101 -1.88 4.29 -1.79
C GLY A 101 -2.15 3.62 -3.15
N ASP A 102 -1.59 4.12 -4.25
CA ASP A 102 -1.76 3.52 -5.56
C ASP A 102 -0.88 2.27 -5.71
N PHE A 103 -1.38 1.31 -6.50
CA PHE A 103 -0.68 0.10 -6.87
C PHE A 103 -0.40 0.10 -8.37
N ILE A 104 0.86 -0.16 -8.73
CA ILE A 104 1.36 -0.15 -10.11
C ILE A 104 1.52 -1.60 -10.55
N VAL A 105 0.95 -1.95 -11.69
CA VAL A 105 1.28 -3.18 -12.43
C VAL A 105 2.09 -2.75 -13.63
N GLU A 106 3.42 -2.88 -13.53
CA GLU A 106 4.31 -2.32 -14.55
C GLU A 106 4.22 -3.07 -15.88
N ALA A 107 4.53 -2.34 -16.96
CA ALA A 107 4.59 -2.92 -18.30
C ALA A 107 5.74 -3.92 -18.40
N VAL A 108 5.49 -5.05 -19.08
CA VAL A 108 6.51 -6.07 -19.32
C VAL A 108 7.19 -5.80 -20.66
N ASP A 109 8.53 -5.85 -20.65
CA ASP A 109 9.42 -5.72 -21.80
C ASP A 109 9.23 -4.42 -22.63
N GLN A 110 8.69 -3.35 -22.00
CA GLN A 110 8.55 -2.03 -22.60
C GLN A 110 9.47 -1.01 -21.90
N TRP A 111 10.11 -0.17 -22.70
CA TRP A 111 11.00 0.88 -22.22
C TRP A 111 10.21 1.98 -21.49
N HIS A 112 10.62 2.25 -20.27
CA HIS A 112 10.01 3.28 -19.44
C HIS A 112 11.01 3.88 -18.45
N PHE A 113 10.59 4.93 -17.76
CA PHE A 113 11.31 5.50 -16.63
C PHE A 113 10.33 6.11 -15.62
N GLY A 114 10.75 6.14 -14.37
CA GLY A 114 10.06 6.85 -13.30
C GLY A 114 10.73 8.18 -12.98
N ALA A 115 9.95 9.17 -12.54
CA ALA A 115 10.47 10.47 -12.10
C ALA A 115 9.75 10.94 -10.84
N ASN A 116 10.50 11.39 -9.85
CA ASN A 116 9.97 12.14 -8.72
C ASN A 116 10.05 13.64 -9.04
N LYS A 117 8.97 14.21 -9.54
CA LYS A 117 8.85 15.67 -9.80
C LYS A 117 8.29 16.45 -8.60
N GLY A 118 8.00 15.75 -7.50
CA GLY A 118 7.49 16.35 -6.27
C GLY A 118 8.59 16.96 -5.39
N SER A 119 8.19 17.51 -4.25
CA SER A 119 9.08 18.09 -3.24
C SER A 119 9.41 17.15 -2.08
N GLN A 120 8.80 15.97 -2.04
CA GLN A 120 9.00 14.96 -1.01
C GLN A 120 9.57 13.67 -1.62
N PRO A 121 10.33 12.87 -0.87
CA PRO A 121 10.78 11.57 -1.33
C PRO A 121 9.60 10.66 -1.70
N VAL A 122 9.76 9.91 -2.79
CA VAL A 122 8.86 8.79 -3.13
C VAL A 122 9.37 7.53 -2.44
N LYS A 123 8.49 6.80 -1.77
CA LYS A 123 8.79 5.48 -1.20
C LYS A 123 7.92 4.43 -1.86
N LEU A 124 8.57 3.40 -2.42
CA LEU A 124 7.90 2.28 -3.06
C LEU A 124 8.24 0.98 -2.35
N LEU A 125 7.24 0.12 -2.20
CA LEU A 125 7.44 -1.31 -2.04
C LEU A 125 7.35 -1.93 -3.43
N VAL A 126 8.42 -2.58 -3.89
CA VAL A 126 8.51 -3.19 -5.22
C VAL A 126 8.55 -4.71 -5.07
N ILE A 127 7.75 -5.40 -5.86
CA ILE A 127 7.66 -6.86 -5.90
C ILE A 127 7.94 -7.31 -7.32
N ASP A 128 9.03 -8.05 -7.50
CA ASP A 128 9.35 -8.73 -8.75
C ASP A 128 8.90 -10.18 -8.67
N MET A 129 8.24 -10.66 -9.70
CA MET A 129 7.94 -12.08 -9.89
C MET A 129 8.73 -12.58 -11.08
N VAL A 130 9.83 -13.28 -10.83
CA VAL A 130 10.81 -13.67 -11.84
C VAL A 130 11.00 -15.19 -11.88
N GLU A 131 11.63 -15.71 -12.93
CA GLU A 131 12.23 -17.04 -12.88
C GLU A 131 13.48 -17.00 -12.00
N LYS A 132 13.75 -18.03 -11.22
CA LYS A 132 14.84 -18.10 -10.25
C LYS A 132 16.17 -17.71 -10.87
N GLY A 133 16.82 -16.71 -10.29
CA GLY A 133 18.10 -16.19 -10.73
C GLY A 133 18.04 -15.21 -11.90
N ALA A 134 16.86 -14.91 -12.43
CA ALA A 134 16.73 -13.91 -13.49
C ALA A 134 16.85 -12.49 -12.95
N VAL A 135 17.44 -11.60 -13.77
CA VAL A 135 17.51 -10.15 -13.52
C VAL A 135 16.29 -9.47 -14.14
N ASN A 136 15.57 -8.68 -13.36
CA ASN A 136 14.34 -8.02 -13.81
C ASN A 136 14.51 -6.52 -14.11
N THR A 137 15.71 -6.03 -14.33
CA THR A 137 15.93 -4.66 -14.77
C THR A 137 16.99 -4.63 -15.87
N VAL A 138 16.60 -4.27 -17.07
CA VAL A 138 17.47 -4.05 -18.21
C VAL A 138 17.57 -2.56 -18.47
N LEU A 139 18.76 -1.99 -18.40
CA LEU A 139 18.99 -0.57 -18.68
C LEU A 139 19.13 -0.32 -20.18
N GLN A 140 18.58 0.80 -20.66
CA GLN A 140 18.84 1.27 -22.02
C GLN A 140 20.27 1.82 -22.09
N LYS A 141 21.04 1.32 -23.05
CA LYS A 141 22.40 1.80 -23.33
C LYS A 141 22.38 3.11 -24.14
#